data_09a8619cddf2c40146d69234414a7aa6
#
_entry.id   09a8619cddf2c40146d69234414a7aa6
#
_cell.length_a   1.000
_cell.length_b   1.000
_cell.length_c   1.000
_cell.angle_alpha   90.00
_cell.angle_beta   90.00
_cell.angle_gamma   90.00
#
_symmetry.space_group_name_H-M   'P 1'
#
loop_
_entity.id
_entity.type
_entity.pdbx_description
1 polymer ?
#
loop_
_entity_poly.entity_id
_entity_poly.type
_entity_poly.pdbx_seq_one_letter_code
_entity_poly.pdbx_strand_id
1 'polypeptide(L)'
;RRSPRAHRPAAQRTGESSYAARITRETAQIDWSRTARELDALVRGQRVPVADQENLTVSYADRGHKQKLEVDIYAFCLTAEGKVRSDDDLVFFGNPTPAHSGVCMKEEDMVLSPATLPMEIARVLLCCSVYDDGSGADFHAVKEPEVRVQLAAHSLVFPLTELVREKTVEALELYRRKGDWRLHFIGAGWAAGLPTLCRRYGVEVD
;
A
#
# COMPACT_ATOMS: atom_id res chain seq x y z
N ARG A 1 -9.60 -0.75 -28.96
CA ARG A 1 -9.06 0.48 -28.35
C ARG A 1 -8.03 0.03 -27.32
N ARG A 2 -6.79 0.49 -27.43
CA ARG A 2 -5.69 0.03 -26.57
C ARG A 2 -5.76 0.78 -25.25
N SER A 3 -5.66 0.07 -24.13
CA SER A 3 -5.45 0.67 -22.80
C SER A 3 -4.29 1.67 -22.87
N PRO A 4 -4.37 2.82 -22.24
CA PRO A 4 -3.23 3.69 -22.10
C PRO A 4 -2.21 2.96 -21.24
N ARG A 5 -1.14 2.48 -21.87
CA ARG A 5 0.05 2.04 -21.16
C ARG A 5 0.59 3.28 -20.45
N ALA A 6 0.41 3.34 -19.14
CA ALA A 6 1.22 4.24 -18.34
C ALA A 6 2.66 3.75 -18.49
N HIS A 7 3.40 4.37 -19.43
CA HIS A 7 4.83 4.17 -19.55
C HIS A 7 5.46 4.76 -18.30
N ARG A 8 5.84 3.90 -17.40
CA ARG A 8 6.79 4.23 -16.34
C ARG A 8 8.07 4.68 -17.06
N PRO A 9 8.51 5.93 -16.91
CA PRO A 9 9.80 6.32 -17.45
C PRO A 9 10.82 5.38 -16.79
N ALA A 10 11.66 4.76 -17.61
CA ALA A 10 12.76 3.95 -17.12
C ALA A 10 13.63 4.85 -16.26
N ALA A 11 13.41 4.79 -14.94
CA ALA A 11 14.32 5.39 -13.99
C ALA A 11 15.66 4.71 -14.23
N GLN A 12 16.63 5.49 -14.69
CA GLN A 12 18.00 5.02 -14.82
C GLN A 12 18.45 4.53 -13.43
N ARG A 13 18.42 3.22 -13.25
CA ARG A 13 18.94 2.57 -12.07
C ARG A 13 20.46 2.62 -12.12
N THR A 14 21.02 3.73 -11.67
CA THR A 14 22.43 3.77 -11.25
C THR A 14 22.47 3.19 -9.84
N GLY A 15 23.15 2.07 -9.74
CA GLY A 15 23.43 1.17 -8.65
C GLY A 15 23.18 1.64 -7.22
N GLU A 16 22.82 0.70 -6.37
CA GLU A 16 22.42 0.73 -4.98
C GLU A 16 20.98 1.20 -4.80
N SER A 17 20.19 0.30 -4.24
CA SER A 17 18.78 0.51 -3.97
C SER A 17 18.57 1.90 -3.36
N SER A 18 18.13 2.85 -4.17
CA SER A 18 17.78 4.21 -3.72
C SER A 18 16.77 4.18 -2.56
N TYR A 19 16.04 3.08 -2.44
CA TYR A 19 15.08 2.77 -1.38
C TYR A 19 15.74 2.71 0.00
N ALA A 20 16.79 1.90 0.19
CA ALA A 20 17.47 1.80 1.48
C ALA A 20 18.17 3.12 1.87
N ALA A 21 18.77 3.83 0.90
CA ALA A 21 19.44 5.11 1.14
C ALA A 21 18.45 6.24 1.44
N ARG A 22 17.24 6.21 0.91
CA ARG A 22 16.19 7.20 1.16
C ARG A 22 15.52 7.03 2.52
N ILE A 23 15.17 5.80 2.88
CA ILE A 23 14.63 5.46 4.20
C ILE A 23 15.52 6.00 5.30
N THR A 24 16.85 5.89 5.12
CA THR A 24 17.83 6.37 6.10
C THR A 24 17.84 7.91 6.26
N ARG A 25 17.37 8.67 5.28
CA ARG A 25 17.39 10.15 5.34
C ARG A 25 16.13 10.79 5.92
N GLU A 26 14.95 10.25 5.62
CA GLU A 26 13.66 10.84 6.02
C GLU A 26 13.00 10.16 7.21
N THR A 27 13.32 8.90 7.44
CA THR A 27 12.79 8.10 8.55
C THR A 27 13.91 7.62 9.47
N ALA A 28 14.76 8.54 9.93
CA ALA A 28 15.95 8.27 10.74
C ALA A 28 15.69 7.43 12.02
N GLN A 29 14.47 6.96 12.24
CA GLN A 29 14.08 6.18 13.41
C GLN A 29 13.66 4.73 13.07
N ILE A 30 13.55 4.37 11.79
CA ILE A 30 13.19 3.00 11.41
C ILE A 30 14.46 2.22 11.07
N ASP A 31 14.75 1.23 11.86
CA ASP A 31 15.78 0.25 11.53
C ASP A 31 15.18 -0.84 10.63
N TRP A 32 15.26 -0.64 9.33
CA TRP A 32 14.75 -1.56 8.32
C TRP A 32 15.54 -2.87 8.23
N SER A 33 16.68 -2.99 8.93
CA SER A 33 17.39 -4.26 9.05
C SER A 33 16.71 -5.21 10.03
N ARG A 34 15.85 -4.70 10.92
CA ARG A 34 15.12 -5.51 11.90
C ARG A 34 14.08 -6.38 11.21
N THR A 35 13.94 -7.60 11.70
CA THR A 35 12.94 -8.55 11.22
C THR A 35 11.57 -8.29 11.85
N ALA A 36 10.51 -8.90 11.29
CA ALA A 36 9.16 -8.83 11.88
C ALA A 36 9.11 -9.37 13.33
N ARG A 37 10.11 -10.14 13.77
CA ARG A 37 10.21 -10.61 15.16
C ARG A 37 10.75 -9.55 16.13
N GLU A 38 11.46 -8.58 15.60
CA GLU A 38 12.08 -7.48 16.35
C GLU A 38 11.20 -6.23 16.40
N LEU A 39 10.18 -6.17 15.54
CA LEU A 39 9.16 -5.14 15.51
C LEU A 39 7.85 -5.69 16.07
N ASP A 40 6.89 -4.82 16.37
CA ASP A 40 5.56 -5.22 16.80
C ASP A 40 4.82 -5.89 15.62
N ALA A 41 5.00 -7.20 15.48
CA ALA A 41 4.39 -7.97 14.42
C ALA A 41 2.89 -8.16 14.68
N LEU A 42 2.10 -7.88 13.66
CA LEU A 42 0.66 -7.94 13.70
C LEU A 42 0.14 -9.17 12.95
N VAL A 43 -1.07 -9.55 13.29
CA VAL A 43 -1.76 -10.69 12.67
C VAL A 43 -3.03 -10.24 11.96
N ARG A 44 -3.47 -11.04 11.00
CA ARG A 44 -4.72 -10.82 10.27
C ARG A 44 -5.90 -10.59 11.23
N GLY A 45 -6.71 -9.59 10.94
CA GLY A 45 -7.87 -9.19 11.75
C GLY A 45 -7.56 -8.27 12.91
N GLN A 46 -6.30 -8.05 13.24
CA GLN A 46 -5.90 -7.14 14.31
C GLN A 46 -6.26 -5.69 13.97
N ARG A 47 -6.60 -4.91 14.99
CA ARG A 47 -6.96 -3.50 14.88
C ARG A 47 -6.16 -2.66 15.85
N VAL A 48 -5.67 -1.52 15.37
CA VAL A 48 -4.86 -0.58 16.15
C VAL A 48 -5.50 0.79 16.08
N PRO A 49 -5.72 1.48 17.21
CA PRO A 49 -6.19 2.86 17.20
C PRO A 49 -5.13 3.80 16.62
N VAL A 50 -5.59 4.84 15.93
CA VAL A 50 -4.74 5.89 15.35
C VAL A 50 -5.29 7.23 15.80
N ALA A 51 -4.42 8.10 16.33
CA ALA A 51 -4.83 9.45 16.70
C ALA A 51 -5.12 10.30 15.45
N ASP A 52 -6.11 11.18 15.53
CA ASP A 52 -6.53 12.01 14.39
C ASP A 52 -5.40 12.85 13.78
N GLN A 53 -4.50 13.34 14.61
CA GLN A 53 -3.36 14.17 14.18
C GLN A 53 -2.12 13.36 13.80
N GLU A 54 -2.20 12.04 13.85
CA GLU A 54 -1.06 11.16 13.56
C GLU A 54 -0.97 10.87 12.07
N ASN A 55 0.15 11.22 11.46
CA ASN A 55 0.45 10.79 10.10
C ASN A 55 1.06 9.39 10.11
N LEU A 56 0.72 8.62 9.09
CA LEU A 56 1.24 7.28 8.90
C LEU A 56 2.01 7.20 7.60
N THR A 57 3.13 6.48 7.62
CA THR A 57 3.82 6.08 6.39
C THR A 57 3.72 4.58 6.25
N VAL A 58 3.21 4.12 5.11
CA VAL A 58 3.04 2.69 4.80
C VAL A 58 3.97 2.33 3.67
N SER A 59 4.82 1.34 3.91
CA SER A 59 5.83 0.84 3.00
C SER A 59 5.62 -0.64 2.73
N TYR A 60 5.97 -1.09 1.54
CA TYR A 60 6.09 -2.50 1.21
C TYR A 60 7.55 -2.94 1.32
N ALA A 61 7.77 -4.14 1.83
CA ALA A 61 9.09 -4.76 1.86
C ALA A 61 9.00 -6.27 1.60
N ASP A 62 10.07 -6.85 1.06
CA ASP A 62 10.24 -8.29 0.92
C ASP A 62 11.73 -8.67 1.04
N ARG A 63 12.01 -9.97 1.14
CA ARG A 63 13.38 -10.50 1.19
C ARG A 63 13.96 -10.88 -0.16
N GLY A 64 13.32 -10.43 -1.21
CA GLY A 64 13.72 -10.67 -2.59
C GLY A 64 12.81 -11.67 -3.32
N HIS A 65 13.03 -11.73 -4.62
CA HIS A 65 12.21 -12.51 -5.55
C HIS A 65 13.09 -13.16 -6.60
N LYS A 66 12.64 -14.29 -7.14
CA LYS A 66 13.41 -15.08 -8.11
C LYS A 66 13.51 -14.45 -9.50
N GLN A 67 12.64 -13.48 -9.78
CA GLN A 67 12.55 -12.78 -11.07
C GLN A 67 12.52 -11.28 -10.82
N LYS A 68 12.63 -10.49 -11.88
CA LYS A 68 12.53 -9.02 -11.82
C LYS A 68 11.07 -8.61 -11.61
N LEU A 69 10.53 -8.95 -10.45
CA LEU A 69 9.19 -8.58 -10.03
C LEU A 69 9.20 -7.18 -9.42
N GLU A 70 8.17 -6.42 -9.70
CA GLU A 70 7.88 -5.18 -9.01
C GLU A 70 6.57 -5.35 -8.25
N VAL A 71 6.54 -4.89 -7.01
CA VAL A 71 5.31 -4.84 -6.20
C VAL A 71 5.02 -3.38 -5.92
N ASP A 72 3.87 -2.93 -6.37
CA ASP A 72 3.41 -1.55 -6.18
C ASP A 72 2.36 -1.48 -5.08
N ILE A 73 2.31 -0.33 -4.38
CA ILE A 73 1.27 -0.01 -3.40
C ILE A 73 0.22 0.87 -4.06
N TYR A 74 -1.03 0.57 -3.76
CA TYR A 74 -2.23 1.30 -4.19
C TYR A 74 -3.06 1.67 -2.96
N ALA A 75 -3.60 2.88 -2.93
CA ALA A 75 -4.55 3.30 -1.92
C ALA A 75 -5.88 3.71 -2.57
N PHE A 76 -6.96 3.04 -2.18
CA PHE A 76 -8.33 3.38 -2.57
C PHE A 76 -8.96 4.21 -1.45
N CYS A 77 -9.30 5.46 -1.73
CA CYS A 77 -10.04 6.32 -0.82
C CYS A 77 -11.55 6.08 -1.01
N LEU A 78 -12.17 5.40 -0.05
CA LEU A 78 -13.51 4.87 -0.18
C LEU A 78 -14.52 5.62 0.68
N THR A 79 -15.68 5.89 0.11
CA THR A 79 -16.86 6.39 0.83
C THR A 79 -17.46 5.32 1.75
N ALA A 80 -18.50 5.66 2.50
CA ALA A 80 -19.24 4.72 3.35
C ALA A 80 -19.87 3.57 2.54
N GLU A 81 -20.21 3.82 1.27
CA GLU A 81 -20.75 2.82 0.33
C GLU A 81 -19.67 1.87 -0.19
N GLY A 82 -18.40 2.13 0.13
CA GLY A 82 -17.28 1.30 -0.28
C GLY A 82 -16.88 1.49 -1.75
N LYS A 83 -17.03 2.71 -2.25
CA LYS A 83 -16.65 3.10 -3.61
C LYS A 83 -15.78 4.34 -3.58
N VAL A 84 -14.94 4.51 -4.59
CA VAL A 84 -14.28 5.80 -4.87
C VAL A 84 -15.32 6.81 -5.36
N ARG A 85 -15.06 8.11 -5.18
CA ARG A 85 -15.91 9.19 -5.70
C ARG A 85 -15.60 9.46 -7.16
N SER A 86 -14.33 9.31 -7.52
CA SER A 86 -13.79 9.41 -8.87
C SER A 86 -12.45 8.65 -8.93
N ASP A 87 -11.86 8.53 -10.11
CA ASP A 87 -10.56 7.87 -10.30
C ASP A 87 -9.42 8.59 -9.57
N ASP A 88 -9.57 9.88 -9.24
CA ASP A 88 -8.62 10.62 -8.39
C ASP A 88 -8.51 10.04 -6.97
N ASP A 89 -9.49 9.28 -6.51
CA ASP A 89 -9.48 8.61 -5.23
C ASP A 89 -8.65 7.30 -5.22
N LEU A 90 -8.07 6.92 -6.36
CA LEU A 90 -7.03 5.89 -6.45
C LEU A 90 -5.66 6.54 -6.49
N VAL A 91 -4.89 6.37 -5.41
CA VAL A 91 -3.54 6.92 -5.27
C VAL A 91 -2.52 5.83 -5.54
N PHE A 92 -1.60 6.09 -6.44
CA PHE A 92 -0.53 5.18 -6.85
C PHE A 92 0.55 5.97 -7.63
N PHE A 93 1.59 5.33 -8.13
CA PHE A 93 2.68 6.01 -8.85
C PHE A 93 2.21 6.86 -10.06
N GLY A 94 1.12 6.46 -10.73
CA GLY A 94 0.52 7.22 -11.84
C GLY A 94 -0.36 8.40 -11.40
N ASN A 95 -0.81 8.41 -10.15
CA ASN A 95 -1.55 9.49 -9.50
C ASN A 95 -1.04 9.66 -8.05
N PRO A 96 0.19 10.16 -7.87
CA PRO A 96 0.83 10.17 -6.56
C PRO A 96 0.29 11.24 -5.61
N THR A 97 -0.32 12.29 -6.14
CA THR A 97 -0.79 13.45 -5.37
C THR A 97 -2.17 13.86 -5.85
N PRO A 98 -3.23 13.21 -5.37
CA PRO A 98 -4.59 13.54 -5.76
C PRO A 98 -4.99 14.95 -5.28
N ALA A 99 -6.09 15.47 -5.79
CA ALA A 99 -6.60 16.79 -5.42
C ALA A 99 -6.94 16.95 -3.94
N HIS A 100 -7.29 15.84 -3.25
CA HIS A 100 -7.47 15.84 -1.80
C HIS A 100 -6.14 15.58 -1.08
N SER A 101 -5.95 16.14 0.09
CA SER A 101 -4.66 16.16 0.79
C SER A 101 -4.44 15.00 1.76
N GLY A 102 -5.41 14.11 1.95
CA GLY A 102 -5.36 13.10 3.01
C GLY A 102 -4.53 11.87 2.71
N VAL A 103 -4.22 11.60 1.44
CA VAL A 103 -3.38 10.48 1.00
C VAL A 103 -2.48 10.95 -0.13
N CYS A 104 -1.21 10.61 -0.06
CA CYS A 104 -0.29 10.85 -1.18
C CYS A 104 0.80 9.77 -1.21
N MET A 105 1.35 9.55 -2.39
CA MET A 105 2.53 8.71 -2.56
C MET A 105 3.78 9.60 -2.56
N LYS A 106 4.72 9.29 -1.69
CA LYS A 106 6.05 9.91 -1.67
C LYS A 106 7.06 8.84 -2.01
N GLU A 107 7.67 9.01 -3.17
CA GLU A 107 8.60 8.01 -3.71
C GLU A 107 7.90 6.66 -3.94
N GLU A 108 8.09 5.66 -3.08
CA GLU A 108 7.42 4.35 -3.14
C GLU A 108 6.53 4.10 -1.92
N ASP A 109 6.47 5.04 -0.98
CA ASP A 109 5.71 4.94 0.26
C ASP A 109 4.38 5.67 0.18
N MET A 110 3.36 5.13 0.82
CA MET A 110 2.06 5.77 0.95
C MET A 110 1.98 6.52 2.26
N VAL A 111 1.73 7.83 2.19
CA VAL A 111 1.55 8.70 3.36
C VAL A 111 0.06 8.97 3.55
N LEU A 112 -0.44 8.70 4.75
CA LEU A 112 -1.82 8.96 5.14
C LEU A 112 -1.86 10.00 6.25
N SER A 113 -2.72 10.98 6.08
CA SER A 113 -2.96 12.08 7.03
C SER A 113 -4.43 12.13 7.43
N PRO A 114 -4.84 11.39 8.47
CA PRO A 114 -6.24 11.26 8.87
C PRO A 114 -6.95 12.59 9.09
N ALA A 115 -6.24 13.57 9.67
CA ALA A 115 -6.78 14.90 9.96
C ALA A 115 -7.21 15.70 8.71
N THR A 116 -6.62 15.38 7.55
CA THR A 116 -6.87 16.12 6.29
C THR A 116 -7.69 15.31 5.28
N LEU A 117 -8.10 14.10 5.64
CA LEU A 117 -8.98 13.30 4.81
C LEU A 117 -10.36 13.97 4.68
N PRO A 118 -10.93 14.08 3.46
CA PRO A 118 -12.29 14.55 3.27
C PRO A 118 -13.30 13.79 4.12
N MET A 119 -14.35 14.47 4.56
CA MET A 119 -15.38 13.88 5.43
C MET A 119 -16.11 12.69 4.75
N GLU A 120 -16.22 12.73 3.45
CA GLU A 120 -16.86 11.70 2.64
C GLU A 120 -16.03 10.40 2.57
N ILE A 121 -14.73 10.49 2.85
CA ILE A 121 -13.86 9.30 2.89
C ILE A 121 -14.01 8.62 4.25
N ALA A 122 -14.64 7.46 4.24
CA ALA A 122 -14.86 6.66 5.43
C ALA A 122 -13.68 5.70 5.71
N ARG A 123 -12.94 5.32 4.67
CA ARG A 123 -11.77 4.45 4.77
C ARG A 123 -10.79 4.63 3.62
N VAL A 124 -9.53 4.33 3.89
CA VAL A 124 -8.46 4.21 2.91
C VAL A 124 -7.98 2.77 2.94
N LEU A 125 -8.20 2.04 1.84
CA LEU A 125 -7.77 0.65 1.68
C LEU A 125 -6.44 0.63 0.95
N LEU A 126 -5.42 -0.02 1.55
CA LEU A 126 -4.12 -0.20 0.94
C LEU A 126 -3.96 -1.62 0.40
N CYS A 127 -3.54 -1.69 -0.84
CA CYS A 127 -3.29 -2.94 -1.56
C CYS A 127 -1.85 -2.98 -2.06
N CYS A 128 -1.27 -4.18 -2.04
CA CYS A 128 -0.01 -4.46 -2.72
C CYS A 128 -0.31 -5.32 -3.95
N SER A 129 0.25 -4.98 -5.10
CA SER A 129 0.03 -5.73 -6.33
C SER A 129 1.34 -6.01 -7.05
N VAL A 130 1.52 -7.27 -7.45
CA VAL A 130 2.60 -7.65 -8.35
C VAL A 130 2.31 -7.03 -9.72
N TYR A 131 3.30 -6.33 -10.27
CA TYR A 131 3.20 -5.82 -11.63
C TYR A 131 3.20 -6.98 -12.62
N ASP A 132 2.14 -7.09 -13.41
CA ASP A 132 2.01 -8.12 -14.44
C ASP A 132 2.51 -7.59 -15.78
N ASP A 133 3.73 -7.98 -16.15
CA ASP A 133 4.33 -7.73 -17.47
C ASP A 133 3.88 -8.73 -18.54
N GLY A 134 2.88 -9.57 -18.22
CA GLY A 134 2.43 -10.68 -19.06
C GLY A 134 3.10 -12.02 -18.73
N SER A 135 4.00 -12.06 -17.75
CA SER A 135 4.66 -13.29 -17.30
C SER A 135 3.77 -14.20 -16.45
N GLY A 136 2.63 -13.66 -15.96
CA GLY A 136 1.75 -14.35 -15.03
C GLY A 136 2.31 -14.43 -13.62
N ALA A 137 3.22 -13.52 -13.26
CA ALA A 137 3.82 -13.46 -11.93
C ALA A 137 2.78 -13.20 -10.83
N ASP A 138 3.01 -13.79 -9.68
CA ASP A 138 2.18 -13.70 -8.49
C ASP A 138 3.03 -13.67 -7.20
N PHE A 139 2.40 -13.55 -6.04
CA PHE A 139 3.09 -13.49 -4.76
C PHE A 139 3.82 -14.78 -4.36
N HIS A 140 3.59 -15.92 -5.03
CA HIS A 140 4.37 -17.13 -4.79
C HIS A 140 5.87 -16.95 -5.11
N ALA A 141 6.18 -16.04 -6.03
CA ALA A 141 7.55 -15.72 -6.40
C ALA A 141 8.25 -14.75 -5.45
N VAL A 142 7.52 -14.18 -4.48
CA VAL A 142 8.01 -13.19 -3.51
C VAL A 142 8.31 -13.87 -2.17
N LYS A 143 9.47 -13.57 -1.60
CA LYS A 143 9.87 -14.13 -0.31
C LYS A 143 9.56 -13.16 0.83
N GLU A 144 8.86 -13.66 1.84
CA GLU A 144 8.54 -12.91 3.06
C GLU A 144 8.00 -11.50 2.77
N PRO A 145 6.92 -11.35 1.97
CA PRO A 145 6.33 -10.05 1.73
C PRO A 145 5.70 -9.52 3.01
N GLU A 146 5.88 -8.23 3.27
CA GLU A 146 5.34 -7.58 4.45
C GLU A 146 4.97 -6.12 4.16
N VAL A 147 4.04 -5.60 4.93
CA VAL A 147 3.73 -4.18 4.97
C VAL A 147 4.19 -3.62 6.30
N ARG A 148 4.86 -2.49 6.26
CA ARG A 148 5.33 -1.75 7.43
C ARG A 148 4.57 -0.45 7.56
N VAL A 149 4.15 -0.16 8.79
CA VAL A 149 3.44 1.09 9.11
C VAL A 149 4.25 1.83 10.15
N GLN A 150 4.74 3.00 9.77
CA GLN A 150 5.41 3.92 10.69
C GLN A 150 4.38 4.90 11.25
N LEU A 151 4.27 4.92 12.56
CA LEU A 151 3.59 5.94 13.36
C LEU A 151 4.64 6.80 14.10
N ALA A 152 4.21 7.89 14.72
CA ALA A 152 5.15 8.80 15.39
C ALA A 152 5.98 8.11 16.49
N ALA A 153 5.38 7.21 17.25
CA ALA A 153 6.01 6.60 18.43
C ALA A 153 6.49 5.15 18.21
N HIS A 154 6.02 4.45 17.18
CA HIS A 154 6.33 3.04 16.98
C HIS A 154 6.14 2.60 15.53
N SER A 155 6.72 1.47 15.20
CA SER A 155 6.60 0.83 13.90
C SER A 155 5.86 -0.50 14.03
N LEU A 156 4.95 -0.75 13.12
CA LEU A 156 4.17 -1.98 13.05
C LEU A 156 4.58 -2.75 11.78
N VAL A 157 4.60 -4.06 11.86
CA VAL A 157 4.88 -4.95 10.73
C VAL A 157 3.75 -5.93 10.56
N PHE A 158 3.25 -6.05 9.36
CA PHE A 158 2.24 -7.03 8.98
C PHE A 158 2.78 -7.94 7.89
N PRO A 159 3.20 -9.17 8.23
CA PRO A 159 3.60 -10.18 7.26
C PRO A 159 2.40 -10.57 6.38
N LEU A 160 2.60 -10.56 5.08
CA LEU A 160 1.61 -11.02 4.09
C LEU A 160 1.81 -12.53 3.87
N THR A 161 1.18 -13.32 4.70
CA THR A 161 1.32 -14.79 4.71
C THR A 161 0.19 -15.48 3.93
N GLU A 162 0.38 -16.78 3.65
CA GLU A 162 -0.62 -17.63 2.99
C GLU A 162 -0.99 -17.19 1.57
N LEU A 163 -0.05 -16.53 0.87
CA LEU A 163 -0.19 -16.13 -0.51
C LEU A 163 0.39 -17.19 -1.43
N VAL A 164 -0.42 -17.70 -2.38
CA VAL A 164 -0.04 -18.79 -3.29
C VAL A 164 -0.09 -18.34 -4.75
N ARG A 165 -1.21 -17.84 -5.21
CA ARG A 165 -1.43 -17.42 -6.61
C ARG A 165 -2.06 -16.03 -6.70
N GLU A 166 -2.08 -15.33 -5.61
CA GLU A 166 -2.61 -13.99 -5.55
C GLU A 166 -1.68 -13.03 -6.26
N LYS A 167 -2.25 -12.18 -7.10
CA LYS A 167 -1.53 -11.10 -7.78
C LYS A 167 -1.65 -9.78 -7.03
N THR A 168 -2.70 -9.63 -6.25
CA THR A 168 -2.97 -8.45 -5.44
C THR A 168 -3.44 -8.87 -4.05
N VAL A 169 -3.05 -8.11 -3.04
CA VAL A 169 -3.44 -8.30 -1.63
C VAL A 169 -4.02 -7.02 -1.09
N GLU A 170 -5.22 -7.08 -0.55
CA GLU A 170 -5.75 -6.05 0.36
C GLU A 170 -4.99 -6.19 1.68
N ALA A 171 -3.97 -5.37 1.88
CA ALA A 171 -3.07 -5.50 3.01
C ALA A 171 -3.68 -4.99 4.30
N LEU A 172 -4.11 -3.73 4.30
CA LEU A 172 -4.69 -3.08 5.47
C LEU A 172 -5.65 -1.95 5.05
N GLU A 173 -6.49 -1.52 5.98
CA GLU A 173 -7.30 -0.32 5.82
C GLU A 173 -7.17 0.62 7.03
N LEU A 174 -7.12 1.92 6.76
CA LEU A 174 -7.38 2.97 7.73
C LEU A 174 -8.86 3.33 7.63
N TYR A 175 -9.63 3.17 8.69
CA TYR A 175 -11.08 3.41 8.67
C TYR A 175 -11.56 4.21 9.87
N ARG A 176 -12.65 4.94 9.67
CA ARG A 176 -13.28 5.74 10.71
C ARG A 176 -14.42 4.95 11.39
N ARG A 177 -14.41 4.89 12.71
CA ARG A 177 -15.48 4.27 13.51
C ARG A 177 -15.86 5.15 14.69
N LYS A 178 -17.10 5.62 14.73
CA LYS A 178 -17.62 6.50 15.79
C LYS A 178 -16.79 7.77 16.01
N GLY A 179 -16.20 8.29 14.93
CA GLY A 179 -15.33 9.46 14.98
C GLY A 179 -13.84 9.13 15.05
N ASP A 180 -13.44 7.97 15.56
CA ASP A 180 -12.03 7.60 15.75
C ASP A 180 -11.48 6.84 14.54
N TRP A 181 -10.21 7.07 14.22
CA TRP A 181 -9.48 6.32 13.21
C TRP A 181 -8.87 5.04 13.76
N ARG A 182 -8.87 4.01 12.95
CA ARG A 182 -8.27 2.70 13.27
C ARG A 182 -7.62 2.08 12.05
N LEU A 183 -6.49 1.42 12.25
CA LEU A 183 -5.93 0.47 11.28
C LEU A 183 -6.55 -0.90 11.50
N HIS A 184 -6.83 -1.60 10.39
CA HIS A 184 -7.27 -2.99 10.38
C HIS A 184 -6.41 -3.76 9.38
N PHE A 185 -5.75 -4.80 9.85
CA PHE A 185 -4.85 -5.64 9.06
C PHE A 185 -5.64 -6.79 8.42
N ILE A 186 -5.78 -6.76 7.10
CA ILE A 186 -6.72 -7.61 6.33
C ILE A 186 -6.01 -8.85 5.78
N GLY A 187 -5.00 -8.68 4.94
CA GLY A 187 -4.26 -9.77 4.30
C GLY A 187 -5.11 -10.62 3.35
N ALA A 188 -6.07 -10.06 2.65
CA ALA A 188 -6.93 -10.79 1.72
C ALA A 188 -6.35 -10.78 0.31
N GLY A 189 -6.05 -11.96 -0.23
CA GLY A 189 -5.46 -12.13 -1.55
C GLY A 189 -6.49 -12.24 -2.69
N TRP A 190 -6.11 -11.76 -3.87
CA TRP A 190 -6.92 -11.75 -5.10
C TRP A 190 -6.10 -12.30 -6.27
N ALA A 191 -6.43 -13.51 -6.73
CA ALA A 191 -5.76 -14.14 -7.88
C ALA A 191 -6.05 -13.41 -9.20
N ALA A 192 -7.23 -12.79 -9.33
CA ALA A 192 -7.63 -12.02 -10.51
C ALA A 192 -6.91 -10.67 -10.64
N GLY A 193 -6.16 -10.25 -9.63
CA GLY A 193 -5.31 -9.07 -9.67
C GLY A 193 -6.02 -7.73 -9.52
N LEU A 194 -5.27 -6.67 -9.67
CA LEU A 194 -5.66 -5.28 -9.47
C LEU A 194 -6.89 -4.82 -10.29
N PRO A 195 -7.04 -5.18 -11.58
CA PRO A 195 -8.19 -4.73 -12.36
C PRO A 195 -9.54 -5.16 -11.76
N THR A 196 -9.58 -6.31 -11.10
CA THR A 196 -10.80 -6.78 -10.43
C THR A 196 -11.10 -5.93 -9.19
N LEU A 197 -10.09 -5.54 -8.43
CA LEU A 197 -10.26 -4.61 -7.31
C LEU A 197 -10.68 -3.22 -7.77
N CYS A 198 -10.09 -2.69 -8.84
CA CYS A 198 -10.49 -1.42 -9.42
C CYS A 198 -11.98 -1.41 -9.74
N ARG A 199 -12.48 -2.39 -10.49
CA ARG A 199 -13.92 -2.52 -10.81
C ARG A 199 -14.76 -2.68 -9.54
N ARG A 200 -14.30 -3.49 -8.57
CA ARG A 200 -15.00 -3.67 -7.30
C ARG A 200 -15.21 -2.35 -6.57
N TYR A 201 -14.21 -1.48 -6.56
CA TYR A 201 -14.26 -0.20 -5.85
C TYR A 201 -14.69 0.99 -6.71
N GLY A 202 -15.06 0.76 -7.97
CA GLY A 202 -15.66 1.75 -8.86
C GLY A 202 -14.66 2.60 -9.63
N VAL A 203 -13.40 2.16 -9.73
CA VAL A 203 -12.41 2.75 -10.63
C VAL A 203 -12.59 2.16 -12.03
N GLU A 204 -12.64 3.01 -13.05
CA GLU A 204 -12.71 2.59 -14.44
C GLU A 204 -11.37 2.03 -14.89
N VAL A 205 -11.40 0.83 -15.45
CA VAL A 205 -10.22 0.18 -16.06
C VAL A 205 -10.59 -0.20 -17.49
N ASP A 206 -9.86 0.36 -18.43
CA ASP A 206 -9.97 0.07 -19.86
C ASP A 206 -9.36 -1.31 -20.20
#